data_6e992f765abcc7e359d82052c9ca2f52
#
_entry.id   6e992f765abcc7e359d82052c9ca2f52
#
_cell.length_a   1.000
_cell.length_b   1.000
_cell.length_c   1.000
_cell.angle_alpha   90.00
_cell.angle_beta   90.00
_cell.angle_gamma   90.00
#
_symmetry.space_group_name_H-M   'P 1'
#
loop_
_entity.id
_entity.type
_entity.pdbx_description
1 polymer ?
#
loop_
_entity_poly.entity_id
_entity_poly.type
_entity_poly.pdbx_seq_one_letter_code
_entity_poly.pdbx_strand_id
1 'polypeptide(L)'
;MSDRYQICVRCIMDTSDPEIDFDAEGVCSHCRRFEEVGRPVLERVGTPEGKRSLADLVERMKERGQGRDYDCVIGVSGGVDSTYVAYAVKTRGLRPLAVHCDTGWNSELAVKNIENIVTRLDIDLRTFVVDWEEMRDLQLAFFKASLANCDIPQDHAFLAALYRTAASERIPFIVTGSNLATESILPRAWGYNAGDLRHLRAVHRRFGTVPLRRYPTLGFVRRYFYYPVMRGIRTIPILDYLPYRKSDAKRIIREELGWRDYGGKHYESIFTRFFQAYYLPRKFGFDKRRAHLSSLVVSGELTRDEALREMGTPPHPQKELLEDKEYVAKKLGISVGEFERLLALPTRTYRDFPSSVALFGLKDRAVAWYRRRSRLRESGPARAG
;
A
#
# COMPACT_ATOMS: atom_id res chain seq x y z
N MET A 1 16.27 20.58 -18.32
CA MET A 1 16.35 19.97 -16.99
C MET A 1 17.74 19.38 -16.86
N SER A 2 18.52 19.69 -15.81
CA SER A 2 19.93 19.30 -15.73
C SER A 2 20.05 17.78 -15.67
N ASP A 3 20.83 17.19 -16.59
CA ASP A 3 21.20 15.75 -16.64
C ASP A 3 22.09 15.31 -15.46
N ARG A 4 22.14 16.09 -14.38
CA ARG A 4 23.03 15.84 -13.25
C ARG A 4 22.29 15.00 -12.20
N TYR A 5 22.82 13.83 -11.90
CA TYR A 5 22.36 13.01 -10.77
C TYR A 5 22.40 13.82 -9.47
N GLN A 6 21.30 13.85 -8.74
CA GLN A 6 21.16 14.52 -7.46
C GLN A 6 20.42 13.66 -6.46
N ILE A 7 20.90 13.65 -5.22
CA ILE A 7 20.26 12.98 -4.09
C ILE A 7 19.85 14.03 -3.05
N CYS A 8 18.71 13.84 -2.44
CA CYS A 8 18.19 14.74 -1.40
C CYS A 8 19.15 14.82 -0.21
N VAL A 9 19.36 16.05 0.28
CA VAL A 9 20.22 16.29 1.47
C VAL A 9 19.57 15.82 2.77
N ARG A 10 18.24 15.67 2.82
CA ARG A 10 17.48 15.32 4.00
C ARG A 10 17.12 13.85 4.06
N CYS A 11 16.53 13.28 3.01
CA CYS A 11 16.29 11.85 2.87
C CYS A 11 17.28 11.25 1.87
N ILE A 12 16.93 10.12 1.24
CA ILE A 12 17.77 9.48 0.22
C ILE A 12 17.09 9.38 -1.15
N MET A 13 15.96 10.06 -1.38
CA MET A 13 15.35 10.16 -2.71
C MET A 13 16.27 10.90 -3.68
N ASP A 14 16.23 10.51 -4.95
CA ASP A 14 17.12 11.02 -5.98
C ASP A 14 16.41 11.21 -7.33
N THR A 15 17.16 11.65 -8.33
CA THR A 15 16.71 11.90 -9.70
C THR A 15 16.28 10.65 -10.47
N SER A 16 16.33 9.46 -9.88
CA SER A 16 15.67 8.26 -10.45
C SER A 16 14.14 8.38 -10.43
N ASP A 17 13.57 9.24 -9.54
CA ASP A 17 12.18 9.68 -9.67
C ASP A 17 12.08 10.82 -10.69
N PRO A 18 11.46 10.60 -11.87
CA PRO A 18 11.39 11.61 -12.92
C PRO A 18 10.49 12.81 -12.58
N GLU A 19 9.70 12.71 -11.51
CA GLU A 19 8.80 13.77 -11.04
C GLU A 19 9.34 14.49 -9.79
N ILE A 20 10.57 14.19 -9.35
CA ILE A 20 11.21 14.84 -8.20
C ILE A 20 11.68 16.26 -8.54
N ASP A 21 11.50 17.17 -7.62
CA ASP A 21 12.14 18.49 -7.65
C ASP A 21 12.86 18.77 -6.33
N PHE A 22 13.86 19.65 -6.40
CA PHE A 22 14.67 20.07 -5.26
C PHE A 22 14.61 21.58 -5.11
N ASP A 23 14.57 22.04 -3.86
CA ASP A 23 14.74 23.48 -3.56
C ASP A 23 16.20 23.90 -3.62
N ALA A 24 16.45 25.19 -3.31
CA ALA A 24 17.79 25.77 -3.31
C ALA A 24 18.74 25.10 -2.30
N GLU A 25 18.19 24.57 -1.21
CA GLU A 25 18.90 23.86 -0.16
C GLU A 25 19.13 22.37 -0.51
N GLY A 26 18.60 21.87 -1.63
CA GLY A 26 18.72 20.49 -2.07
C GLY A 26 17.73 19.54 -1.39
N VAL A 27 16.68 20.05 -0.75
CA VAL A 27 15.61 19.25 -0.14
C VAL A 27 14.55 18.88 -1.18
N CYS A 28 14.21 17.61 -1.30
CA CYS A 28 13.28 17.15 -2.32
C CYS A 28 11.80 17.46 -2.00
N SER A 29 10.97 17.47 -3.05
CA SER A 29 9.51 17.67 -2.97
C SER A 29 8.80 16.68 -2.03
N HIS A 30 9.29 15.45 -1.93
CA HIS A 30 8.73 14.46 -0.99
C HIS A 30 8.94 14.86 0.47
N CYS A 31 10.13 15.34 0.81
CA CYS A 31 10.43 15.83 2.17
C CYS A 31 9.56 17.03 2.53
N ARG A 32 9.44 18.01 1.61
CA ARG A 32 8.60 19.20 1.83
C ARG A 32 7.14 18.80 2.06
N ARG A 33 6.62 17.89 1.22
CA ARG A 33 5.25 17.37 1.39
C ARG A 33 5.06 16.64 2.71
N PHE A 34 6.06 15.87 3.15
CA PHE A 34 5.99 15.19 4.45
C PHE A 34 5.89 16.19 5.61
N GLU A 35 6.66 17.30 5.58
CA GLU A 35 6.57 18.36 6.58
C GLU A 35 5.16 18.97 6.66
N GLU A 36 4.53 19.20 5.52
CA GLU A 36 3.21 19.84 5.46
C GLU A 36 2.08 18.91 5.90
N VAL A 37 2.16 17.63 5.57
CA VAL A 37 1.02 16.70 5.69
C VAL A 37 1.29 15.57 6.68
N GLY A 38 2.47 14.97 6.64
CA GLY A 38 2.82 13.78 7.42
C GLY A 38 3.23 14.12 8.86
N ARG A 39 4.16 15.05 9.01
CA ARG A 39 4.71 15.43 10.31
C ARG A 39 3.63 15.88 11.31
N PRO A 40 2.68 16.77 10.98
CA PRO A 40 1.63 17.18 11.93
C PRO A 40 0.75 16.02 12.41
N VAL A 41 0.58 14.98 11.58
CA VAL A 41 -0.16 13.78 11.98
C VAL A 41 0.66 12.96 12.98
N LEU A 42 1.94 12.68 12.67
CA LEU A 42 2.80 11.88 13.54
C LEU A 42 3.08 12.57 14.88
N GLU A 43 3.27 13.89 14.90
CA GLU A 43 3.49 14.67 16.13
C GLU A 43 2.29 14.65 17.08
N ARG A 44 1.08 14.49 16.55
CA ARG A 44 -0.13 14.36 17.38
C ARG A 44 -0.21 12.99 18.05
N VAL A 45 0.38 11.97 17.45
CA VAL A 45 0.34 10.60 17.99
C VAL A 45 1.03 10.54 19.36
N GLY A 46 0.39 9.88 20.31
CA GLY A 46 0.92 9.73 21.67
C GLY A 46 0.65 10.93 22.60
N THR A 47 0.28 12.11 22.07
CA THR A 47 -0.16 13.24 22.90
C THR A 47 -1.49 12.94 23.58
N PRO A 48 -1.88 13.69 24.64
CA PRO A 48 -3.19 13.52 25.26
C PRO A 48 -4.35 13.67 24.28
N GLU A 49 -4.24 14.59 23.32
CA GLU A 49 -5.25 14.78 22.26
C GLU A 49 -5.27 13.59 21.29
N GLY A 50 -4.12 13.10 20.84
CA GLY A 50 -4.03 11.92 19.98
C GLY A 50 -4.57 10.66 20.65
N LYS A 51 -4.28 10.46 21.94
CA LYS A 51 -4.84 9.35 22.72
C LYS A 51 -6.37 9.43 22.83
N ARG A 52 -6.94 10.62 23.09
CA ARG A 52 -8.39 10.82 23.07
C ARG A 52 -8.97 10.53 21.70
N SER A 53 -8.36 11.06 20.64
CA SER A 53 -8.83 10.85 19.26
C SER A 53 -8.85 9.35 18.87
N LEU A 54 -7.87 8.58 19.31
CA LEU A 54 -7.86 7.12 19.14
C LEU A 54 -8.96 6.44 19.94
N ALA A 55 -9.15 6.81 21.20
CA ALA A 55 -10.19 6.26 22.06
C ALA A 55 -11.59 6.52 21.47
N ASP A 56 -11.86 7.77 21.08
CA ASP A 56 -13.11 8.16 20.42
C ASP A 56 -13.36 7.44 19.09
N LEU A 57 -12.28 7.16 18.35
CA LEU A 57 -12.37 6.39 17.11
C LEU A 57 -12.77 4.94 17.42
N VAL A 58 -12.15 4.31 18.39
CA VAL A 58 -12.42 2.92 18.80
C VAL A 58 -13.86 2.80 19.33
N GLU A 59 -14.30 3.71 20.19
CA GLU A 59 -15.69 3.70 20.70
C GLU A 59 -16.72 3.88 19.59
N ARG A 60 -16.52 4.83 18.68
CA ARG A 60 -17.38 4.97 17.49
C ARG A 60 -17.43 3.71 16.61
N MET A 61 -16.32 2.97 16.54
CA MET A 61 -16.31 1.70 15.79
C MET A 61 -17.16 0.65 16.50
N LYS A 62 -17.05 0.52 17.82
CA LYS A 62 -17.87 -0.39 18.64
C LYS A 62 -19.34 -0.03 18.58
N GLU A 63 -19.68 1.25 18.79
CA GLU A 63 -21.06 1.74 18.70
C GLU A 63 -21.72 1.41 17.36
N ARG A 64 -21.01 1.66 16.26
CA ARG A 64 -21.54 1.36 14.92
C ARG A 64 -21.54 -0.13 14.57
N GLY A 65 -20.78 -0.94 15.30
CA GLY A 65 -20.77 -2.38 15.23
C GLY A 65 -21.83 -3.08 16.12
N GLN A 66 -22.53 -2.35 16.97
CA GLN A 66 -23.58 -2.93 17.83
C GLN A 66 -24.63 -3.64 17.01
N GLY A 67 -25.02 -4.86 17.48
CA GLY A 67 -25.96 -5.72 16.78
C GLY A 67 -25.42 -6.37 15.51
N ARG A 68 -24.11 -6.35 15.30
CA ARG A 68 -23.41 -7.03 14.19
C ARG A 68 -22.35 -7.97 14.76
N ASP A 69 -21.92 -8.92 13.94
CA ASP A 69 -20.85 -9.86 14.34
C ASP A 69 -19.49 -9.18 14.40
N TYR A 70 -19.24 -8.18 13.54
CA TYR A 70 -17.95 -7.50 13.38
C TYR A 70 -18.08 -5.99 13.42
N ASP A 71 -17.06 -5.34 14.00
CA ASP A 71 -16.93 -3.87 14.06
C ASP A 71 -16.16 -3.32 12.84
N CYS A 72 -15.22 -4.11 12.32
CA CYS A 72 -14.39 -3.70 11.18
C CYS A 72 -13.92 -4.88 10.33
N VAL A 73 -13.54 -4.59 9.09
CA VAL A 73 -12.78 -5.47 8.21
C VAL A 73 -11.32 -5.08 8.27
N ILE A 74 -10.41 -6.05 8.37
CA ILE A 74 -8.96 -5.86 8.24
C ILE A 74 -8.44 -6.70 7.08
N GLY A 75 -7.46 -6.18 6.33
CA GLY A 75 -6.75 -6.98 5.34
C GLY A 75 -5.54 -7.68 5.96
N VAL A 76 -5.36 -8.96 5.69
CA VAL A 76 -4.21 -9.73 6.18
C VAL A 76 -3.41 -10.31 5.01
N SER A 77 -2.13 -9.94 4.93
CA SER A 77 -1.17 -10.45 3.94
C SER A 77 -0.07 -11.32 4.57
N GLY A 78 -0.06 -11.42 5.90
CA GLY A 78 1.07 -12.00 6.64
C GLY A 78 2.24 -11.03 6.84
N GLY A 79 2.18 -9.82 6.26
CA GLY A 79 3.17 -8.76 6.41
C GLY A 79 3.13 -8.09 7.79
N VAL A 80 4.20 -7.36 8.13
CA VAL A 80 4.36 -6.71 9.46
C VAL A 80 3.18 -5.78 9.76
N ASP A 81 2.88 -4.86 8.83
CA ASP A 81 1.89 -3.80 9.06
C ASP A 81 0.50 -4.39 9.24
N SER A 82 0.08 -5.33 8.37
CA SER A 82 -1.22 -5.99 8.45
C SER A 82 -1.37 -6.86 9.69
N THR A 83 -0.29 -7.53 10.11
CA THR A 83 -0.26 -8.34 11.34
C THR A 83 -0.40 -7.46 12.58
N TYR A 84 0.34 -6.34 12.60
CA TYR A 84 0.25 -5.42 13.72
C TYR A 84 -1.11 -4.71 13.80
N VAL A 85 -1.76 -4.43 12.67
CA VAL A 85 -3.15 -3.95 12.63
C VAL A 85 -4.10 -4.94 13.29
N ALA A 86 -4.00 -6.24 12.97
CA ALA A 86 -4.83 -7.28 13.57
C ALA A 86 -4.66 -7.31 15.10
N TYR A 87 -3.41 -7.29 15.57
CA TYR A 87 -3.08 -7.19 16.99
C TYR A 87 -3.66 -5.92 17.63
N ALA A 88 -3.43 -4.77 17.00
CA ALA A 88 -3.83 -3.47 17.53
C ALA A 88 -5.35 -3.29 17.67
N VAL A 89 -6.14 -3.80 16.73
CA VAL A 89 -7.60 -3.71 16.79
C VAL A 89 -8.17 -4.69 17.80
N LYS A 90 -7.65 -5.93 17.84
CA LYS A 90 -8.13 -6.96 18.76
C LYS A 90 -7.84 -6.60 20.23
N THR A 91 -6.62 -6.13 20.52
CA THR A 91 -6.23 -5.71 21.90
C THR A 91 -7.01 -4.48 22.39
N ARG A 92 -7.69 -3.74 21.51
CA ARG A 92 -8.62 -2.64 21.86
C ARG A 92 -10.06 -3.08 21.98
N GLY A 93 -10.32 -4.38 21.96
CA GLY A 93 -11.65 -4.95 22.14
C GLY A 93 -12.57 -4.77 20.94
N LEU A 94 -12.02 -4.53 19.74
CA LEU A 94 -12.77 -4.57 18.49
C LEU A 94 -12.91 -6.02 18.00
N ARG A 95 -13.98 -6.28 17.26
CA ARG A 95 -14.27 -7.58 16.61
C ARG A 95 -13.98 -7.46 15.11
N PRO A 96 -12.75 -7.72 14.67
CA PRO A 96 -12.41 -7.66 13.24
C PRO A 96 -12.81 -8.93 12.49
N LEU A 97 -13.24 -8.78 11.23
CA LEU A 97 -13.24 -9.82 10.23
C LEU A 97 -11.97 -9.69 9.39
N ALA A 98 -11.09 -10.68 9.41
CA ALA A 98 -9.90 -10.71 8.57
C ALA A 98 -10.26 -11.12 7.14
N VAL A 99 -9.70 -10.40 6.17
CA VAL A 99 -9.83 -10.72 4.74
C VAL A 99 -8.45 -10.97 4.15
N HIS A 100 -8.25 -12.16 3.65
CA HIS A 100 -7.11 -12.54 2.85
C HIS A 100 -7.50 -12.61 1.37
N CYS A 101 -6.72 -11.98 0.50
CA CYS A 101 -6.91 -12.09 -0.95
C CYS A 101 -5.79 -12.96 -1.52
N ASP A 102 -6.13 -14.18 -1.86
CA ASP A 102 -5.19 -15.09 -2.50
C ASP A 102 -5.14 -14.80 -4.00
N THR A 103 -4.03 -14.23 -4.44
CA THR A 103 -3.72 -13.91 -5.82
C THR A 103 -2.84 -14.97 -6.49
N GLY A 104 -2.57 -16.06 -5.78
CA GLY A 104 -1.73 -17.15 -6.26
C GLY A 104 -0.23 -16.94 -6.06
N TRP A 105 0.23 -15.88 -5.38
CA TRP A 105 1.65 -15.53 -5.24
C TRP A 105 2.18 -15.58 -3.80
N ASN A 106 1.36 -15.99 -2.85
CA ASN A 106 1.74 -16.05 -1.45
C ASN A 106 2.88 -17.03 -1.22
N SER A 107 3.86 -16.63 -0.41
CA SER A 107 4.86 -17.55 0.11
C SER A 107 4.23 -18.46 1.19
N GLU A 108 4.78 -19.67 1.36
CA GLU A 108 4.32 -20.58 2.43
C GLU A 108 4.42 -19.93 3.82
N LEU A 109 5.48 -19.13 4.03
CA LEU A 109 5.67 -18.42 5.28
C LEU A 109 4.61 -17.35 5.51
N ALA A 110 4.17 -16.65 4.47
CA ALA A 110 3.08 -15.69 4.58
C ALA A 110 1.77 -16.36 4.98
N VAL A 111 1.45 -17.50 4.37
CA VAL A 111 0.27 -18.30 4.72
C VAL A 111 0.34 -18.74 6.18
N LYS A 112 1.50 -19.23 6.64
CA LYS A 112 1.70 -19.64 8.04
C LYS A 112 1.59 -18.47 9.02
N ASN A 113 2.10 -17.28 8.65
CA ASN A 113 1.91 -16.09 9.45
C ASN A 113 0.44 -15.70 9.56
N ILE A 114 -0.34 -15.79 8.48
CA ILE A 114 -1.79 -15.52 8.50
C ILE A 114 -2.50 -16.53 9.44
N GLU A 115 -2.20 -17.81 9.32
CA GLU A 115 -2.75 -18.84 10.21
C GLU A 115 -2.46 -18.53 11.69
N ASN A 116 -1.22 -18.18 12.02
CA ASN A 116 -0.84 -17.81 13.38
C ASN A 116 -1.61 -16.58 13.88
N ILE A 117 -1.80 -15.56 13.04
CA ILE A 117 -2.55 -14.35 13.39
C ILE A 117 -3.98 -14.69 13.76
N VAL A 118 -4.70 -15.39 12.88
CA VAL A 118 -6.13 -15.66 13.07
C VAL A 118 -6.38 -16.61 14.23
N THR A 119 -5.52 -17.62 14.40
CA THR A 119 -5.63 -18.59 15.50
C THR A 119 -5.33 -17.95 16.86
N ARG A 120 -4.23 -17.19 16.98
CA ARG A 120 -3.83 -16.63 18.27
C ARG A 120 -4.69 -15.46 18.72
N LEU A 121 -5.22 -14.70 17.79
CA LEU A 121 -6.12 -13.59 18.09
C LEU A 121 -7.58 -13.98 18.10
N ASP A 122 -7.92 -15.23 17.79
CA ASP A 122 -9.31 -15.69 17.65
C ASP A 122 -10.11 -14.72 16.76
N ILE A 123 -9.69 -14.64 15.48
CA ILE A 123 -10.27 -13.76 14.46
C ILE A 123 -10.78 -14.63 13.31
N ASP A 124 -12.01 -14.39 12.89
CA ASP A 124 -12.56 -15.04 11.70
C ASP A 124 -11.84 -14.57 10.43
N LEU A 125 -11.54 -15.54 9.55
CA LEU A 125 -10.87 -15.31 8.27
C LEU A 125 -11.81 -15.59 7.10
N ARG A 126 -11.91 -14.61 6.20
CA ARG A 126 -12.49 -14.81 4.88
C ARG A 126 -11.41 -14.76 3.81
N THR A 127 -11.19 -15.87 3.13
CA THR A 127 -10.26 -15.91 1.98
C THR A 127 -11.03 -15.66 0.69
N PHE A 128 -10.55 -14.66 -0.06
CA PHE A 128 -11.02 -14.38 -1.40
C PHE A 128 -9.99 -14.91 -2.41
N VAL A 129 -10.31 -16.00 -3.07
CA VAL A 129 -9.44 -16.60 -4.09
C VAL A 129 -9.71 -15.94 -5.44
N VAL A 130 -8.69 -15.32 -6.03
CA VAL A 130 -8.80 -14.72 -7.37
C VAL A 130 -8.67 -15.82 -8.41
N ASP A 131 -9.48 -15.75 -9.46
CA ASP A 131 -9.34 -16.65 -10.61
C ASP A 131 -7.95 -16.53 -11.21
N TRP A 132 -7.19 -17.64 -11.16
CA TRP A 132 -5.79 -17.64 -11.54
C TRP A 132 -5.58 -17.37 -13.03
N GLU A 133 -6.46 -17.86 -13.89
CA GLU A 133 -6.33 -17.65 -15.33
C GLU A 133 -6.47 -16.16 -15.68
N GLU A 134 -7.48 -15.50 -15.10
CA GLU A 134 -7.69 -14.06 -15.27
C GLU A 134 -6.56 -13.23 -14.65
N MET A 135 -6.07 -13.61 -13.45
CA MET A 135 -4.97 -12.92 -12.78
C MET A 135 -3.67 -13.05 -13.56
N ARG A 136 -3.33 -14.25 -14.03
CA ARG A 136 -2.12 -14.53 -14.81
C ARG A 136 -2.10 -13.71 -16.10
N ASP A 137 -3.21 -13.72 -16.86
CA ASP A 137 -3.32 -12.97 -18.11
C ASP A 137 -3.21 -11.46 -17.87
N LEU A 138 -3.87 -10.97 -16.83
CA LEU A 138 -3.84 -9.55 -16.48
C LEU A 138 -2.43 -9.11 -16.05
N GLN A 139 -1.70 -9.89 -15.24
CA GLN A 139 -0.33 -9.58 -14.88
C GLN A 139 0.61 -9.61 -16.09
N LEU A 140 0.45 -10.61 -16.95
CA LEU A 140 1.20 -10.68 -18.21
C LEU A 140 0.90 -9.48 -19.12
N ALA A 141 -0.36 -8.99 -19.14
CA ALA A 141 -0.74 -7.78 -19.84
C ALA A 141 0.01 -6.54 -19.34
N PHE A 142 0.24 -6.42 -18.02
CA PHE A 142 1.02 -5.34 -17.43
C PHE A 142 2.50 -5.41 -17.81
N PHE A 143 3.11 -6.59 -17.87
CA PHE A 143 4.47 -6.76 -18.39
C PHE A 143 4.56 -6.40 -19.88
N LYS A 144 3.62 -6.84 -20.72
CA LYS A 144 3.52 -6.48 -22.13
C LYS A 144 3.30 -4.97 -22.32
N ALA A 145 2.57 -4.33 -21.42
CA ALA A 145 2.39 -2.89 -21.39
C ALA A 145 3.67 -2.13 -21.01
N SER A 146 4.68 -2.83 -20.48
CA SER A 146 5.98 -2.26 -20.10
C SER A 146 5.88 -1.13 -19.08
N LEU A 147 5.03 -1.32 -18.07
CA LEU A 147 4.73 -0.37 -16.99
C LEU A 147 5.58 -0.64 -15.76
N ALA A 148 5.87 0.43 -15.01
CA ALA A 148 6.64 0.29 -13.77
C ALA A 148 5.86 -0.45 -12.67
N ASN A 149 4.56 -0.25 -12.53
CA ASN A 149 3.77 -0.94 -11.51
C ASN A 149 3.02 -2.16 -12.05
N CYS A 150 3.70 -3.31 -12.10
CA CYS A 150 3.08 -4.59 -12.46
C CYS A 150 2.33 -5.26 -11.31
N ASP A 151 2.32 -4.68 -10.12
CA ASP A 151 1.60 -5.16 -8.94
C ASP A 151 0.13 -4.67 -8.87
N ILE A 152 -0.25 -3.73 -9.74
CA ILE A 152 -1.62 -3.20 -9.82
C ILE A 152 -2.69 -4.29 -9.82
N PRO A 153 -2.56 -5.41 -10.56
CA PRO A 153 -3.56 -6.48 -10.53
C PRO A 153 -3.80 -7.05 -9.13
N GLN A 154 -2.76 -7.31 -8.35
CA GLN A 154 -2.90 -7.84 -6.99
C GLN A 154 -3.51 -6.82 -6.05
N ASP A 155 -2.96 -5.61 -6.03
CA ASP A 155 -3.42 -4.52 -5.16
C ASP A 155 -4.87 -4.14 -5.44
N HIS A 156 -5.29 -4.12 -6.73
CA HIS A 156 -6.67 -3.83 -7.10
C HIS A 156 -7.63 -4.91 -6.63
N ALA A 157 -7.26 -6.18 -6.80
CA ALA A 157 -8.05 -7.33 -6.33
C ALA A 157 -8.23 -7.27 -4.80
N PHE A 158 -7.14 -7.00 -4.08
CA PHE A 158 -7.15 -6.86 -2.63
C PHE A 158 -8.08 -5.73 -2.15
N LEU A 159 -7.97 -4.53 -2.74
CA LEU A 159 -8.87 -3.42 -2.45
C LEU A 159 -10.33 -3.79 -2.73
N ALA A 160 -10.60 -4.43 -3.86
CA ALA A 160 -11.96 -4.82 -4.23
C ALA A 160 -12.54 -5.86 -3.27
N ALA A 161 -11.73 -6.84 -2.83
CA ALA A 161 -12.14 -7.86 -1.86
C ALA A 161 -12.53 -7.23 -0.51
N LEU A 162 -11.72 -6.28 0.01
CA LEU A 162 -12.03 -5.57 1.26
C LEU A 162 -13.37 -4.84 1.20
N TYR A 163 -13.58 -4.03 0.15
CA TYR A 163 -14.84 -3.28 0.02
C TYR A 163 -16.05 -4.18 -0.23
N ARG A 164 -15.90 -5.26 -0.98
CA ARG A 164 -16.98 -6.24 -1.21
C ARG A 164 -17.36 -6.93 0.10
N THR A 165 -16.38 -7.39 0.86
CA THR A 165 -16.61 -8.03 2.17
C THR A 165 -17.27 -7.06 3.14
N ALA A 166 -16.74 -5.84 3.28
CA ALA A 166 -17.35 -4.83 4.15
C ALA A 166 -18.80 -4.54 3.78
N ALA A 167 -19.12 -4.52 2.48
CA ALA A 167 -20.48 -4.26 2.01
C ALA A 167 -21.43 -5.47 2.19
N SER A 168 -20.97 -6.71 1.94
CA SER A 168 -21.78 -7.93 2.12
C SER A 168 -22.11 -8.20 3.59
N GLU A 169 -21.13 -8.01 4.47
CA GLU A 169 -21.29 -8.18 5.93
C GLU A 169 -21.85 -6.93 6.62
N ARG A 170 -22.15 -5.88 5.87
CA ARG A 170 -22.65 -4.58 6.40
C ARG A 170 -21.71 -3.96 7.43
N ILE A 171 -20.41 -4.20 7.34
CA ILE A 171 -19.40 -3.68 8.26
C ILE A 171 -19.05 -2.24 7.87
N PRO A 172 -19.13 -1.28 8.80
CA PRO A 172 -18.98 0.14 8.46
C PRO A 172 -17.53 0.62 8.34
N PHE A 173 -16.54 -0.17 8.78
CA PHE A 173 -15.15 0.25 8.77
C PHE A 173 -14.24 -0.77 8.09
N ILE A 174 -13.33 -0.26 7.26
CA ILE A 174 -12.18 -1.00 6.73
C ILE A 174 -10.94 -0.40 7.41
N VAL A 175 -10.23 -1.20 8.19
CA VAL A 175 -9.00 -0.78 8.87
C VAL A 175 -7.80 -1.26 8.08
N THR A 176 -6.88 -0.35 7.76
CA THR A 176 -5.71 -0.62 6.90
C THR A 176 -4.40 -0.41 7.64
N GLY A 177 -3.36 -1.11 7.17
CA GLY A 177 -1.98 -0.95 7.62
C GLY A 177 -1.21 0.16 6.92
N SER A 178 -1.84 0.89 5.98
CA SER A 178 -1.20 2.06 5.37
C SER A 178 -0.86 3.08 6.45
N ASN A 179 0.35 3.64 6.41
CA ASN A 179 0.80 4.55 7.45
C ASN A 179 1.83 5.57 6.94
N LEU A 180 1.88 6.71 7.60
CA LEU A 180 2.80 7.79 7.25
C LEU A 180 4.24 7.55 7.72
N ALA A 181 4.44 6.74 8.75
CA ALA A 181 5.77 6.49 9.29
C ALA A 181 6.66 5.73 8.30
N THR A 182 6.12 4.72 7.62
CA THR A 182 6.91 3.84 6.75
C THR A 182 6.57 3.93 5.26
N GLU A 183 5.49 4.66 4.88
CA GLU A 183 4.96 4.69 3.49
C GLU A 183 4.60 6.10 3.00
N SER A 184 5.11 7.14 3.64
CA SER A 184 4.81 8.53 3.27
C SER A 184 5.38 8.92 1.90
N ILE A 185 6.44 8.27 1.46
CA ILE A 185 7.12 8.54 0.19
C ILE A 185 6.93 7.36 -0.75
N LEU A 186 6.18 7.62 -1.82
CA LEU A 186 6.05 6.70 -2.95
C LEU A 186 5.88 7.53 -4.24
N PRO A 187 6.92 7.61 -5.09
CA PRO A 187 6.84 8.31 -6.36
C PRO A 187 5.72 7.76 -7.24
N ARG A 188 4.94 8.64 -7.84
CA ARG A 188 3.82 8.23 -8.69
C ARG A 188 4.28 7.46 -9.92
N ALA A 189 5.45 7.81 -10.46
CA ALA A 189 6.06 7.10 -11.57
C ALA A 189 6.43 5.65 -11.23
N TRP A 190 6.73 5.33 -9.95
CA TRP A 190 7.09 3.99 -9.49
C TRP A 190 5.90 3.15 -9.05
N GLY A 191 4.84 3.79 -8.56
CA GLY A 191 3.70 3.13 -7.94
C GLY A 191 2.38 3.81 -8.30
N TYR A 192 1.99 3.75 -9.59
CA TYR A 192 0.70 4.31 -10.02
C TYR A 192 -0.47 3.67 -9.25
N ASN A 193 -1.52 4.43 -9.05
CA ASN A 193 -2.68 4.11 -8.22
C ASN A 193 -3.39 2.81 -8.65
N ALA A 194 -3.25 1.75 -7.87
CA ALA A 194 -3.91 0.47 -8.09
C ALA A 194 -5.44 0.54 -8.06
N GLY A 195 -6.02 1.57 -7.44
CA GLY A 195 -7.47 1.80 -7.44
C GLY A 195 -8.03 2.36 -8.76
N ASP A 196 -7.21 2.56 -9.78
CA ASP A 196 -7.67 3.05 -11.09
C ASP A 196 -8.13 1.91 -12.00
N LEU A 197 -9.39 1.53 -11.90
CA LEU A 197 -10.01 0.52 -12.75
C LEU A 197 -9.99 0.90 -14.24
N ARG A 198 -10.03 2.21 -14.58
CA ARG A 198 -9.98 2.65 -15.98
C ARG A 198 -8.62 2.33 -16.60
N HIS A 199 -7.55 2.58 -15.86
CA HIS A 199 -6.19 2.25 -16.28
C HIS A 199 -6.01 0.74 -16.41
N LEU A 200 -6.39 -0.02 -15.39
CA LEU A 200 -6.32 -1.48 -15.41
C LEU A 200 -7.04 -2.07 -16.62
N ARG A 201 -8.28 -1.63 -16.89
CA ARG A 201 -9.05 -2.08 -18.06
C ARG A 201 -8.44 -1.63 -19.38
N ALA A 202 -7.79 -0.47 -19.46
CA ALA A 202 -7.14 0.00 -20.66
C ALA A 202 -5.92 -0.86 -21.03
N VAL A 203 -5.11 -1.23 -20.01
CA VAL A 203 -3.99 -2.16 -20.19
C VAL A 203 -4.50 -3.54 -20.61
N HIS A 204 -5.49 -4.08 -19.90
CA HIS A 204 -6.07 -5.39 -20.22
C HIS A 204 -6.65 -5.44 -21.65
N ARG A 205 -7.44 -4.44 -22.07
CA ARG A 205 -8.01 -4.41 -23.44
C ARG A 205 -6.97 -4.41 -24.54
N ARG A 206 -5.77 -3.89 -24.26
CA ARG A 206 -4.71 -3.80 -25.28
C ARG A 206 -3.80 -5.03 -25.33
N PHE A 207 -3.60 -5.69 -24.18
CA PHE A 207 -2.58 -6.74 -24.05
C PHE A 207 -3.10 -8.05 -23.45
N GLY A 208 -4.27 -8.03 -22.80
CA GLY A 208 -4.91 -9.22 -22.26
C GLY A 208 -5.62 -10.04 -23.35
N THR A 209 -5.75 -11.32 -23.08
CA THR A 209 -6.37 -12.32 -23.98
C THR A 209 -7.54 -13.04 -23.31
N VAL A 210 -7.59 -13.07 -21.98
CA VAL A 210 -8.63 -13.74 -21.20
C VAL A 210 -9.64 -12.70 -20.69
N PRO A 211 -10.95 -12.86 -20.93
CA PRO A 211 -11.95 -11.91 -20.44
C PRO A 211 -12.01 -11.88 -18.91
N LEU A 212 -12.00 -10.70 -18.29
CA LEU A 212 -12.15 -10.51 -16.85
C LEU A 212 -13.63 -10.66 -16.44
N ARG A 213 -14.04 -11.85 -16.04
CA ARG A 213 -15.43 -12.18 -15.61
C ARG A 213 -15.56 -12.30 -14.11
N ARG A 214 -14.58 -12.93 -13.45
CA ARG A 214 -14.54 -13.23 -12.01
C ARG A 214 -13.60 -12.33 -11.24
N TYR A 215 -12.63 -11.73 -11.93
CA TYR A 215 -11.67 -10.83 -11.33
C TYR A 215 -12.38 -9.68 -10.59
N PRO A 216 -12.07 -9.46 -9.28
CA PRO A 216 -12.75 -8.47 -8.48
C PRO A 216 -12.38 -7.05 -8.92
N THR A 217 -13.37 -6.23 -9.21
CA THR A 217 -13.16 -4.85 -9.66
C THR A 217 -13.78 -3.83 -8.70
N LEU A 218 -13.11 -2.68 -8.55
CA LEU A 218 -13.53 -1.55 -7.75
C LEU A 218 -13.37 -0.25 -8.53
N GLY A 219 -14.47 0.30 -9.05
CA GLY A 219 -14.45 1.55 -9.81
C GLY A 219 -14.44 2.80 -8.93
N PHE A 220 -14.01 3.94 -9.51
CA PHE A 220 -13.92 5.23 -8.84
C PHE A 220 -15.21 5.64 -8.12
N VAL A 221 -16.36 5.60 -8.81
CA VAL A 221 -17.66 5.99 -8.24
C VAL A 221 -18.05 5.10 -7.06
N ARG A 222 -17.84 3.77 -7.18
CA ARG A 222 -18.12 2.86 -6.06
C ARG A 222 -17.25 3.16 -4.86
N ARG A 223 -15.94 3.36 -5.06
CA ARG A 223 -14.98 3.57 -3.96
C ARG A 223 -15.18 4.90 -3.24
N TYR A 224 -15.39 6.00 -3.98
CA TYR A 224 -15.35 7.34 -3.41
C TYR A 224 -16.73 7.99 -3.20
N PHE A 225 -17.79 7.39 -3.76
CA PHE A 225 -19.16 7.88 -3.57
C PHE A 225 -20.07 6.80 -2.98
N TYR A 226 -20.29 5.68 -3.70
CA TYR A 226 -21.28 4.68 -3.26
C TYR A 226 -20.98 4.09 -1.88
N TYR A 227 -19.77 3.57 -1.67
CA TYR A 227 -19.42 2.94 -0.39
C TYR A 227 -19.39 3.96 0.77
N PRO A 228 -18.72 5.13 0.67
CA PRO A 228 -18.70 6.07 1.79
C PRO A 228 -20.05 6.74 2.08
N VAL A 229 -20.79 7.14 1.02
CA VAL A 229 -22.02 7.94 1.17
C VAL A 229 -23.24 7.05 1.36
N MET A 230 -23.44 6.06 0.46
CA MET A 230 -24.66 5.24 0.47
C MET A 230 -24.57 4.07 1.45
N ARG A 231 -23.37 3.50 1.66
CA ARG A 231 -23.16 2.35 2.55
C ARG A 231 -22.52 2.73 3.88
N GLY A 232 -22.05 3.98 4.03
CA GLY A 232 -21.41 4.49 5.24
C GLY A 232 -20.07 3.82 5.57
N ILE A 233 -19.42 3.17 4.59
CA ILE A 233 -18.15 2.46 4.77
C ILE A 233 -16.99 3.46 4.77
N ARG A 234 -16.19 3.45 5.83
CA ARG A 234 -15.03 4.34 6.01
C ARG A 234 -13.74 3.53 6.09
N THR A 235 -12.69 4.01 5.42
CA THR A 235 -11.34 3.42 5.53
C THR A 235 -10.54 4.20 6.56
N ILE A 236 -9.92 3.48 7.51
CA ILE A 236 -9.19 4.02 8.65
C ILE A 236 -7.74 3.51 8.60
N PRO A 237 -6.73 4.37 8.37
CA PRO A 237 -5.31 4.02 8.52
C PRO A 237 -4.97 4.07 10.01
N ILE A 238 -5.26 2.98 10.75
CA ILE A 238 -5.19 3.00 12.22
C ILE A 238 -3.77 3.24 12.74
N LEU A 239 -2.76 2.87 11.99
CA LEU A 239 -1.37 3.06 12.38
C LEU A 239 -0.97 4.55 12.48
N ASP A 240 -1.69 5.45 11.80
CA ASP A 240 -1.50 6.91 11.91
C ASP A 240 -2.09 7.48 13.21
N TYR A 241 -2.80 6.67 14.00
CA TYR A 241 -3.30 7.02 15.33
C TYR A 241 -2.49 6.38 16.48
N LEU A 242 -1.54 5.50 16.13
CA LEU A 242 -0.75 4.72 17.08
C LEU A 242 0.72 5.17 17.07
N PRO A 243 1.43 5.08 18.20
CA PRO A 243 2.88 5.27 18.20
C PRO A 243 3.55 4.08 17.48
N TYR A 244 3.40 4.06 16.15
CA TYR A 244 3.85 2.97 15.32
C TYR A 244 5.33 3.14 14.96
N ARG A 245 6.16 2.18 15.38
CA ARG A 245 7.54 1.99 14.92
C ARG A 245 7.67 0.56 14.42
N LYS A 246 8.24 0.39 13.24
CA LYS A 246 8.31 -0.92 12.58
C LYS A 246 9.11 -1.95 13.37
N SER A 247 10.18 -1.51 14.05
CA SER A 247 11.00 -2.36 14.93
C SER A 247 10.20 -2.91 16.11
N ASP A 248 9.44 -2.04 16.78
CA ASP A 248 8.60 -2.44 17.92
C ASP A 248 7.45 -3.34 17.48
N ALA A 249 6.82 -3.02 16.36
CA ALA A 249 5.76 -3.84 15.76
C ALA A 249 6.27 -5.26 15.45
N LYS A 250 7.46 -5.40 14.83
CA LYS A 250 8.09 -6.69 14.57
C LYS A 250 8.35 -7.49 15.87
N ARG A 251 8.86 -6.83 16.93
CA ARG A 251 9.08 -7.47 18.21
C ARG A 251 7.78 -7.99 18.80
N ILE A 252 6.76 -7.12 18.91
CA ILE A 252 5.46 -7.47 19.50
C ILE A 252 4.80 -8.64 18.76
N ILE A 253 4.72 -8.59 17.41
CA ILE A 253 4.05 -9.66 16.66
C ILE A 253 4.83 -10.98 16.68
N ARG A 254 6.15 -10.96 16.86
CA ARG A 254 6.94 -12.18 17.09
C ARG A 254 6.62 -12.81 18.43
N GLU A 255 6.64 -12.01 19.49
CA GLU A 255 6.41 -12.46 20.87
C GLU A 255 4.96 -12.94 21.06
N GLU A 256 3.99 -12.12 20.65
CA GLU A 256 2.58 -12.38 20.91
C GLU A 256 1.92 -13.35 19.90
N LEU A 257 2.32 -13.26 18.62
CA LEU A 257 1.63 -13.98 17.54
C LEU A 257 2.49 -15.08 16.90
N GLY A 258 3.74 -15.25 17.32
CA GLY A 258 4.63 -16.21 16.68
C GLY A 258 4.90 -15.90 15.20
N TRP A 259 4.79 -14.64 14.83
CA TRP A 259 5.07 -14.18 13.47
C TRP A 259 6.54 -14.39 13.12
N ARG A 260 6.81 -14.85 11.92
CA ARG A 260 8.16 -15.12 11.43
C ARG A 260 8.55 -14.13 10.34
N ASP A 261 9.76 -13.54 10.46
CA ASP A 261 10.31 -12.61 9.47
C ASP A 261 10.72 -13.35 8.19
N TYR A 262 10.41 -12.77 7.06
CA TYR A 262 10.80 -13.26 5.73
C TYR A 262 11.93 -12.44 5.09
N GLY A 263 12.62 -11.61 5.89
CA GLY A 263 13.89 -10.97 5.51
C GLY A 263 13.78 -9.65 4.74
N GLY A 264 12.60 -9.25 4.27
CA GLY A 264 12.43 -8.00 3.50
C GLY A 264 11.02 -7.47 3.48
N LYS A 265 10.83 -6.22 3.02
CA LYS A 265 9.49 -5.65 2.83
C LYS A 265 8.84 -6.27 1.59
N HIS A 266 7.57 -6.68 1.73
CA HIS A 266 6.76 -7.33 0.67
C HIS A 266 7.27 -8.68 0.18
N TYR A 267 8.10 -9.37 0.98
CA TYR A 267 8.58 -10.73 0.68
C TYR A 267 7.54 -11.80 1.04
N GLU A 268 6.37 -11.40 1.54
CA GLU A 268 5.19 -12.25 1.65
C GLU A 268 4.67 -12.75 0.30
N SER A 269 4.87 -11.98 -0.78
CA SER A 269 4.54 -12.36 -2.16
C SER A 269 5.82 -12.58 -2.97
N ILE A 270 5.99 -13.77 -3.54
CA ILE A 270 7.12 -14.11 -4.42
C ILE A 270 7.15 -13.19 -5.64
N PHE A 271 5.98 -12.88 -6.22
CA PHE A 271 5.88 -11.96 -7.33
C PHE A 271 6.34 -10.55 -6.96
N THR A 272 5.87 -10.02 -5.84
CA THR A 272 6.21 -8.66 -5.41
C THR A 272 7.69 -8.53 -5.08
N ARG A 273 8.29 -9.55 -4.44
CA ARG A 273 9.73 -9.63 -4.19
C ARG A 273 10.52 -9.56 -5.51
N PHE A 274 10.22 -10.46 -6.44
CA PHE A 274 10.85 -10.49 -7.77
C PHE A 274 10.67 -9.17 -8.52
N PHE A 275 9.44 -8.67 -8.56
CA PHE A 275 9.09 -7.43 -9.23
C PHE A 275 9.91 -6.23 -8.70
N GLN A 276 10.01 -6.08 -7.38
CA GLN A 276 10.70 -4.95 -6.77
C GLN A 276 12.23 -5.10 -6.80
N ALA A 277 12.76 -6.31 -6.65
CA ALA A 277 14.20 -6.54 -6.56
C ALA A 277 14.87 -6.81 -7.92
N TYR A 278 14.13 -7.26 -8.93
CA TYR A 278 14.65 -7.59 -10.24
C TYR A 278 14.12 -6.71 -11.36
N TYR A 279 12.79 -6.71 -11.57
CA TYR A 279 12.15 -6.04 -12.71
C TYR A 279 12.34 -4.53 -12.68
N LEU A 280 11.98 -3.89 -11.57
CA LEU A 280 12.07 -2.43 -11.44
C LEU A 280 13.48 -1.89 -11.59
N PRO A 281 14.52 -2.42 -10.87
CA PRO A 281 15.88 -1.91 -11.02
C PRO A 281 16.44 -2.09 -12.42
N ARG A 282 16.20 -3.24 -13.05
CA ARG A 282 16.77 -3.55 -14.36
C ARG A 282 16.11 -2.81 -15.51
N LYS A 283 14.80 -2.63 -15.46
CA LYS A 283 14.05 -2.02 -16.54
C LYS A 283 13.91 -0.50 -16.43
N PHE A 284 13.72 -0.01 -15.21
CA PHE A 284 13.41 1.40 -14.94
C PHE A 284 14.49 2.14 -14.16
N GLY A 285 15.48 1.45 -13.61
CA GLY A 285 16.45 2.04 -12.71
C GLY A 285 15.87 2.42 -11.34
N PHE A 286 14.67 1.93 -10.99
CA PHE A 286 13.99 2.25 -9.74
C PHE A 286 14.33 1.22 -8.66
N ASP A 287 14.84 1.64 -7.52
CA ASP A 287 14.95 0.80 -6.33
C ASP A 287 13.93 1.27 -5.29
N LYS A 288 12.83 0.52 -5.13
CA LYS A 288 11.75 0.89 -4.20
C LYS A 288 12.19 1.00 -2.75
N ARG A 289 13.30 0.37 -2.37
CA ARG A 289 13.88 0.53 -1.01
C ARG A 289 14.20 1.99 -0.73
N ARG A 290 14.65 2.75 -1.74
CA ARG A 290 14.96 4.17 -1.61
C ARG A 290 13.78 4.98 -1.09
N ALA A 291 12.58 4.79 -1.65
CA ALA A 291 11.37 5.46 -1.19
C ALA A 291 10.96 5.02 0.22
N HIS A 292 11.05 3.71 0.49
CA HIS A 292 10.75 3.15 1.81
C HIS A 292 11.72 3.66 2.89
N LEU A 293 13.03 3.56 2.66
CA LEU A 293 14.04 4.06 3.59
C LEU A 293 13.94 5.59 3.77
N SER A 294 13.62 6.32 2.69
CA SER A 294 13.35 7.76 2.80
C SER A 294 12.16 8.06 3.73
N SER A 295 11.11 7.24 3.69
CA SER A 295 9.98 7.38 4.62
C SER A 295 10.42 7.17 6.07
N LEU A 296 11.26 6.16 6.35
CA LEU A 296 11.82 5.92 7.68
C LEU A 296 12.74 7.05 8.14
N VAL A 297 13.49 7.67 7.23
CA VAL A 297 14.35 8.83 7.56
C VAL A 297 13.51 10.04 7.92
N VAL A 298 12.49 10.40 7.14
CA VAL A 298 11.67 11.59 7.44
C VAL A 298 10.78 11.41 8.66
N SER A 299 10.41 10.17 9.00
CA SER A 299 9.66 9.85 10.23
C SER A 299 10.55 9.75 11.48
N GLY A 300 11.89 9.72 11.31
CA GLY A 300 12.87 9.64 12.42
C GLY A 300 13.09 8.23 12.96
N GLU A 301 12.68 7.19 12.19
CA GLU A 301 12.98 5.79 12.57
C GLU A 301 14.39 5.34 12.16
N LEU A 302 14.97 5.99 11.15
CA LEU A 302 16.28 5.68 10.60
C LEU A 302 17.07 6.97 10.35
N THR A 303 18.37 6.95 10.52
CA THR A 303 19.23 8.05 10.09
C THR A 303 19.48 7.97 8.58
N ARG A 304 19.81 9.11 7.96
CA ARG A 304 20.14 9.16 6.52
C ARG A 304 21.33 8.28 6.17
N ASP A 305 22.35 8.24 7.04
CA ASP A 305 23.56 7.46 6.82
C ASP A 305 23.30 5.95 6.92
N GLU A 306 22.44 5.51 7.83
CA GLU A 306 21.98 4.12 7.89
C GLU A 306 21.21 3.73 6.62
N ALA A 307 20.32 4.61 6.17
CA ALA A 307 19.57 4.39 4.93
C ALA A 307 20.49 4.29 3.70
N LEU A 308 21.53 5.13 3.60
CA LEU A 308 22.52 5.07 2.53
C LEU A 308 23.35 3.78 2.60
N ARG A 309 23.74 3.34 3.80
CA ARG A 309 24.46 2.07 3.97
C ARG A 309 23.61 0.88 3.54
N GLU A 310 22.32 0.87 3.90
CA GLU A 310 21.40 -0.19 3.47
C GLU A 310 21.23 -0.22 1.94
N MET A 311 21.18 0.95 1.29
CA MET A 311 21.15 1.03 -0.18
C MET A 311 22.41 0.49 -0.85
N GLY A 312 23.56 0.47 -0.17
CA GLY A 312 24.82 -0.09 -0.65
C GLY A 312 24.81 -1.63 -0.76
N THR A 313 23.85 -2.31 -0.14
CA THR A 313 23.71 -3.76 -0.21
C THR A 313 22.79 -4.17 -1.37
N PRO A 314 23.00 -5.32 -2.02
CA PRO A 314 22.05 -5.83 -3.01
C PRO A 314 20.65 -5.98 -2.41
N PRO A 315 19.57 -5.67 -3.18
CA PRO A 315 18.20 -5.77 -2.67
C PRO A 315 17.80 -7.20 -2.31
N HIS A 316 18.44 -8.17 -2.93
CA HIS A 316 18.19 -9.59 -2.73
C HIS A 316 19.38 -10.42 -3.25
N PRO A 317 19.69 -11.60 -2.66
CA PRO A 317 20.74 -12.47 -3.17
C PRO A 317 20.51 -12.82 -4.65
N GLN A 318 21.56 -12.68 -5.45
CA GLN A 318 21.44 -12.85 -6.92
C GLN A 318 20.95 -14.24 -7.31
N LYS A 319 21.36 -15.30 -6.59
CA LYS A 319 20.91 -16.67 -6.84
C LYS A 319 19.40 -16.79 -6.71
N GLU A 320 18.84 -16.27 -5.60
CA GLU A 320 17.40 -16.32 -5.35
C GLU A 320 16.60 -15.48 -6.34
N LEU A 321 17.17 -14.35 -6.83
CA LEU A 321 16.53 -13.55 -7.89
C LEU A 321 16.42 -14.32 -9.22
N LEU A 322 17.39 -15.16 -9.55
CA LEU A 322 17.33 -15.99 -10.75
C LEU A 322 16.29 -17.11 -10.60
N GLU A 323 16.25 -17.75 -9.44
CA GLU A 323 15.22 -18.76 -9.10
C GLU A 323 13.82 -18.16 -9.15
N ASP A 324 13.63 -16.96 -8.57
CA ASP A 324 12.37 -16.23 -8.64
C ASP A 324 11.98 -15.88 -10.08
N LYS A 325 12.93 -15.48 -10.92
CA LYS A 325 12.68 -15.19 -12.35
C LYS A 325 12.14 -16.41 -13.07
N GLU A 326 12.78 -17.55 -12.90
CA GLU A 326 12.35 -18.81 -13.50
C GLU A 326 10.96 -19.22 -13.00
N TYR A 327 10.74 -19.14 -11.70
CA TYR A 327 9.45 -19.43 -11.09
C TYR A 327 8.34 -18.51 -11.60
N VAL A 328 8.57 -17.19 -11.63
CA VAL A 328 7.59 -16.20 -12.11
C VAL A 328 7.28 -16.40 -13.59
N ALA A 329 8.30 -16.57 -14.43
CA ALA A 329 8.12 -16.83 -15.86
C ALA A 329 7.29 -18.12 -16.08
N LYS A 330 7.65 -19.23 -15.44
CA LYS A 330 6.94 -20.50 -15.52
C LYS A 330 5.48 -20.34 -15.08
N LYS A 331 5.24 -19.65 -13.96
CA LYS A 331 3.89 -19.46 -13.41
C LYS A 331 3.03 -18.55 -14.28
N LEU A 332 3.64 -17.55 -14.95
CA LEU A 332 2.96 -16.74 -15.96
C LEU A 332 2.72 -17.48 -17.29
N GLY A 333 3.26 -18.70 -17.46
CA GLY A 333 3.10 -19.51 -18.66
C GLY A 333 3.95 -19.02 -19.83
N ILE A 334 5.10 -18.40 -19.55
CA ILE A 334 6.06 -17.95 -20.57
C ILE A 334 7.45 -18.51 -20.29
N SER A 335 8.28 -18.59 -21.32
CA SER A 335 9.69 -18.94 -21.15
C SER A 335 10.51 -17.78 -20.55
N VAL A 336 11.66 -18.10 -19.94
CA VAL A 336 12.59 -17.05 -19.47
C VAL A 336 13.05 -16.16 -20.62
N GLY A 337 13.24 -16.72 -21.83
CA GLY A 337 13.59 -15.93 -23.02
C GLY A 337 12.49 -14.95 -23.45
N GLU A 338 11.22 -15.32 -23.30
CA GLU A 338 10.10 -14.41 -23.52
C GLU A 338 10.04 -13.32 -22.45
N PHE A 339 10.29 -13.68 -21.20
CA PHE A 339 10.37 -12.69 -20.12
C PHE A 339 11.48 -11.66 -20.38
N GLU A 340 12.67 -12.10 -20.82
CA GLU A 340 13.77 -11.18 -21.17
C GLU A 340 13.41 -10.28 -22.37
N ARG A 341 12.65 -10.78 -23.36
CA ARG A 341 12.12 -9.93 -24.43
C ARG A 341 11.15 -8.86 -23.91
N LEU A 342 10.27 -9.21 -22.96
CA LEU A 342 9.38 -8.23 -22.31
C LEU A 342 10.17 -7.20 -21.50
N LEU A 343 11.26 -7.64 -20.85
CA LEU A 343 12.14 -6.74 -20.10
C LEU A 343 12.84 -5.73 -21.05
N ALA A 344 13.21 -6.15 -22.26
CA ALA A 344 13.87 -5.32 -23.27
C ALA A 344 12.92 -4.34 -24.00
N LEU A 345 11.59 -4.47 -23.86
CA LEU A 345 10.66 -3.54 -24.49
C LEU A 345 10.88 -2.10 -24.00
N PRO A 346 10.67 -1.08 -24.84
CA PRO A 346 10.69 0.32 -24.42
C PRO A 346 9.75 0.56 -23.22
N THR A 347 10.21 1.33 -22.25
CA THR A 347 9.42 1.68 -21.06
C THR A 347 8.23 2.57 -21.43
N ARG A 348 7.12 2.38 -20.75
CA ARG A 348 5.93 3.22 -20.80
C ARG A 348 5.54 3.66 -19.40
N THR A 349 4.75 4.71 -19.37
CA THR A 349 4.21 5.28 -18.13
C THR A 349 2.70 5.07 -18.05
N TYR A 350 2.12 5.27 -16.89
CA TYR A 350 0.66 5.27 -16.73
C TYR A 350 -0.04 6.32 -17.64
N ARG A 351 0.69 7.35 -18.10
CA ARG A 351 0.16 8.41 -18.98
C ARG A 351 -0.06 7.94 -20.42
N ASP A 352 0.60 6.85 -20.82
CA ASP A 352 0.45 6.24 -22.15
C ASP A 352 -0.86 5.44 -22.29
N PHE A 353 -1.65 5.38 -21.22
CA PHE A 353 -2.92 4.66 -21.16
C PHE A 353 -4.05 5.52 -20.61
N PRO A 354 -5.30 5.30 -21.06
CA PRO A 354 -6.47 5.92 -20.45
C PRO A 354 -6.51 5.68 -18.94
N SER A 355 -6.69 6.75 -18.15
CA SER A 355 -6.66 6.70 -16.70
C SER A 355 -7.69 7.63 -16.06
N SER A 356 -7.88 7.52 -14.75
CA SER A 356 -8.75 8.39 -13.95
C SER A 356 -7.97 9.50 -13.22
N VAL A 357 -6.74 9.83 -13.65
CA VAL A 357 -5.89 10.84 -12.99
C VAL A 357 -6.62 12.16 -12.77
N ALA A 358 -7.36 12.64 -13.79
CA ALA A 358 -8.12 13.89 -13.68
C ALA A 358 -9.20 13.83 -12.58
N LEU A 359 -9.90 12.68 -12.45
CA LEU A 359 -10.90 12.47 -11.41
C LEU A 359 -10.26 12.42 -10.01
N PHE A 360 -9.10 11.76 -9.88
CA PHE A 360 -8.36 11.77 -8.62
C PHE A 360 -7.92 13.19 -8.25
N GLY A 361 -7.39 13.96 -9.20
CA GLY A 361 -7.01 15.36 -8.99
C GLY A 361 -8.18 16.25 -8.58
N LEU A 362 -9.36 16.06 -9.19
CA LEU A 362 -10.58 16.78 -8.80
C LEU A 362 -11.02 16.41 -7.37
N LYS A 363 -11.02 15.13 -7.04
CA LYS A 363 -11.34 14.65 -5.69
C LYS A 363 -10.37 15.25 -4.67
N ASP A 364 -9.06 15.23 -4.92
CA ASP A 364 -8.06 15.74 -3.99
C ASP A 364 -8.21 17.25 -3.76
N ARG A 365 -8.51 18.02 -4.83
CA ARG A 365 -8.83 19.46 -4.72
C ARG A 365 -10.10 19.70 -3.90
N ALA A 366 -11.15 18.92 -4.13
CA ALA A 366 -12.40 19.04 -3.36
C ALA A 366 -12.18 18.73 -1.87
N VAL A 367 -11.42 17.69 -1.54
CA VAL A 367 -11.07 17.34 -0.15
C VAL A 367 -10.22 18.43 0.49
N ALA A 368 -9.23 18.98 -0.21
CA ALA A 368 -8.39 20.06 0.28
C ALA A 368 -9.21 21.34 0.55
N TRP A 369 -10.12 21.69 -0.37
CA TRP A 369 -11.02 22.83 -0.21
C TRP A 369 -11.95 22.64 1.01
N TYR A 370 -12.54 21.46 1.17
CA TYR A 370 -13.42 21.15 2.32
C TYR A 370 -12.66 21.27 3.64
N ARG A 371 -11.45 20.70 3.74
CA ARG A 371 -10.60 20.78 4.94
C ARG A 371 -10.21 22.22 5.29
N ARG A 372 -9.88 23.05 4.29
CA ARG A 372 -9.62 24.50 4.50
C ARG A 372 -10.84 25.19 5.10
N ARG A 373 -12.03 24.91 4.57
CA ARG A 373 -13.27 25.54 5.02
C ARG A 373 -13.67 25.09 6.43
N SER A 374 -13.43 23.84 6.79
CA SER A 374 -13.68 23.33 8.15
C SER A 374 -12.75 24.01 9.17
N ARG A 375 -11.46 24.13 8.88
CA ARG A 375 -10.51 24.83 9.77
C ARG A 375 -10.86 26.31 9.98
N LEU A 376 -11.32 27.00 8.93
CA LEU A 376 -11.76 28.40 9.03
C LEU A 376 -13.03 28.55 9.87
N ARG A 377 -13.89 27.54 9.95
CA ARG A 377 -15.07 27.55 10.82
C ARG A 377 -14.74 27.30 12.30
N GLU A 378 -13.68 26.50 12.56
CA GLU A 378 -13.19 26.23 13.92
C GLU A 378 -12.35 27.40 14.48
N SER A 379 -11.74 28.21 13.62
CA SER A 379 -10.96 29.41 13.96
C SER A 379 -11.75 30.72 13.89
N GLY A 380 -13.07 30.66 13.72
CA GLY A 380 -13.94 31.83 13.76
C GLY A 380 -13.93 32.49 15.13
N PRO A 381 -14.11 33.86 15.24
CA PRO A 381 -13.94 34.59 16.48
C PRO A 381 -14.86 34.03 17.57
N ALA A 382 -14.26 33.78 18.74
CA ALA A 382 -15.02 33.52 19.95
C ALA A 382 -16.09 34.60 20.05
N ARG A 383 -17.36 34.20 20.07
CA ARG A 383 -18.46 35.16 20.35
C ARG A 383 -18.14 35.79 21.68
N ALA A 384 -17.72 37.06 21.63
CA ALA A 384 -17.73 37.91 22.78
C ALA A 384 -19.19 38.01 23.24
N GLY A 385 -19.48 37.44 24.37
CA GLY A 385 -20.70 37.56 25.15
C GLY A 385 -20.31 37.84 26.57
#